data_cce3461f2481710aab18ae2bb9b31e66
#
_entry.id   cce3461f2481710aab18ae2bb9b31e66
#
_cell.length_a   1.000
_cell.length_b   1.000
_cell.length_c   1.000
_cell.angle_alpha   90.00
_cell.angle_beta   90.00
_cell.angle_gamma   90.00
#
_symmetry.space_group_name_H-M   'P 1'
#
loop_
_entity.id
_entity.type
_entity.pdbx_description
1 polymer ?
#
loop_
_entity_poly.entity_id
_entity_poly.type
_entity_poly.pdbx_seq_one_letter_code
_entity_poly.pdbx_strand_id
1 'polypeptide(L)'
;MCYNGTENENLWGVILLKRSIRNNINSPYTLHDMNVIEFEVTGNNIFMKTQSGLVETDGVCRQVDGYVEFYNVQWDFSFVYLLGVTGNTGTFTGEKMFLKDFISNIRTFGFSVMDETYGYNMTKYNGFLLYNKKHCECVIEIYHEGDMVFVTEDKK
;
A
#
# COMPACT_ATOMS: atom_id res chain seq x y z
N MET A 1 13.16 -19.95 10.70
CA MET A 1 12.73 -19.84 12.11
C MET A 1 11.44 -19.06 12.11
N CYS A 2 10.33 -19.70 12.47
CA CYS A 2 9.02 -19.05 12.55
C CYS A 2 8.89 -18.44 13.95
N TYR A 3 8.75 -17.13 14.03
CA TYR A 3 8.35 -16.47 15.27
C TYR A 3 6.82 -16.46 15.34
N ASN A 4 6.26 -17.29 16.21
CA ASN A 4 4.89 -17.17 16.68
C ASN A 4 4.89 -16.24 17.90
N GLY A 5 4.36 -15.05 17.76
CA GLY A 5 4.07 -14.15 18.85
C GLY A 5 2.56 -13.98 18.99
N THR A 6 1.98 -14.66 19.97
CA THR A 6 0.61 -14.46 20.46
C THR A 6 0.67 -13.62 21.72
N GLU A 7 0.01 -12.48 21.75
CA GLU A 7 -0.41 -11.70 22.95
C GLU A 7 -1.47 -10.69 22.51
N ASN A 8 -2.56 -10.34 23.17
CA ASN A 8 -3.18 -10.63 24.45
C ASN A 8 -4.66 -10.23 24.41
N GLU A 9 -5.45 -10.83 25.28
CA GLU A 9 -6.90 -10.68 25.44
C GLU A 9 -7.32 -9.29 25.95
N ASN A 10 -8.40 -8.72 25.36
CA ASN A 10 -9.28 -7.78 26.04
C ASN A 10 -10.75 -8.00 25.64
N LEU A 11 -11.60 -8.05 26.64
CA LEU A 11 -13.00 -8.46 26.69
C LEU A 11 -13.98 -7.44 26.09
N TRP A 12 -13.95 -7.21 24.79
CA TRP A 12 -15.06 -6.62 23.97
C TRP A 12 -14.74 -6.95 22.53
N GLY A 13 -15.32 -8.02 21.99
CA GLY A 13 -15.16 -8.46 20.62
C GLY A 13 -13.69 -8.54 20.19
N VAL A 14 -13.01 -9.66 20.49
CA VAL A 14 -11.59 -9.81 20.15
C VAL A 14 -11.42 -9.80 18.65
N ILE A 15 -10.96 -8.66 18.10
CA ILE A 15 -10.44 -8.59 16.74
C ILE A 15 -9.05 -9.23 16.79
N LEU A 16 -8.92 -10.43 16.24
CA LEU A 16 -7.61 -11.07 16.08
C LEU A 16 -6.94 -10.51 14.83
N LEU A 17 -5.88 -9.75 15.04
CA LEU A 17 -5.04 -9.27 13.96
C LEU A 17 -4.00 -10.33 13.60
N LYS A 18 -4.02 -10.77 12.34
CA LYS A 18 -2.97 -11.61 11.77
C LYS A 18 -1.98 -10.72 11.04
N ARG A 19 -0.70 -10.85 11.36
CA ARG A 19 0.39 -10.12 10.72
C ARG A 19 1.20 -11.10 9.86
N SER A 20 1.41 -10.73 8.61
CA SER A 20 2.20 -11.53 7.67
C SER A 20 3.25 -10.65 7.01
N ILE A 21 4.53 -11.01 7.22
CA ILE A 21 5.65 -10.33 6.59
C ILE A 21 5.74 -10.83 5.15
N ARG A 22 5.89 -9.90 4.21
CA ARG A 22 6.09 -10.25 2.81
C ARG A 22 7.43 -10.95 2.63
N ASN A 23 7.39 -12.19 2.16
CA ASN A 23 8.57 -12.90 1.70
C ASN A 23 8.82 -12.60 0.22
N ASN A 24 10.09 -12.63 -0.20
CA ASN A 24 10.55 -12.15 -1.51
C ASN A 24 9.93 -12.83 -2.75
N ILE A 25 9.28 -13.97 -2.61
CA ILE A 25 8.80 -14.77 -3.74
C ILE A 25 7.28 -14.89 -3.76
N ASN A 26 6.66 -15.12 -2.60
CA ASN A 26 5.21 -15.30 -2.51
C ASN A 26 4.63 -14.30 -1.53
N SER A 27 3.95 -13.28 -2.03
CA SER A 27 3.14 -12.40 -1.19
C SER A 27 1.85 -13.14 -0.82
N PRO A 28 1.50 -13.26 0.47
CA PRO A 28 0.26 -13.91 0.88
C PRO A 28 -0.99 -13.12 0.51
N TYR A 29 -0.84 -11.85 0.18
CA TYR A 29 -1.91 -10.93 -0.19
C TYR A 29 -1.49 -10.06 -1.37
N THR A 30 -2.49 -9.53 -2.08
CA THR A 30 -2.33 -8.53 -3.15
C THR A 30 -3.30 -7.37 -2.92
N LEU A 31 -2.93 -6.22 -3.44
CA LEU A 31 -3.77 -5.03 -3.51
C LEU A 31 -4.38 -4.83 -4.91
N HIS A 32 -4.14 -5.75 -5.84
CA HIS A 32 -4.70 -5.64 -7.20
C HIS A 32 -6.21 -5.41 -7.15
N ASP A 33 -6.68 -4.41 -7.87
CA ASP A 33 -8.07 -3.92 -7.87
C ASP A 33 -8.55 -3.29 -6.54
N MET A 34 -7.68 -3.13 -5.55
CA MET A 34 -8.02 -2.44 -4.32
C MET A 34 -7.83 -0.92 -4.46
N ASN A 35 -8.66 -0.18 -3.74
CA ASN A 35 -8.60 1.27 -3.73
C ASN A 35 -7.96 1.76 -2.43
N VAL A 36 -6.74 2.31 -2.53
CA VAL A 36 -6.06 2.95 -1.40
C VAL A 36 -6.72 4.32 -1.15
N ILE A 37 -7.11 4.56 0.09
CA ILE A 37 -7.84 5.75 0.49
C ILE A 37 -7.13 6.62 1.51
N GLU A 38 -6.12 6.07 2.19
CA GLU A 38 -5.42 6.78 3.25
C GLU A 38 -3.99 6.27 3.41
N PHE A 39 -3.08 7.22 3.69
CA PHE A 39 -1.76 6.97 4.25
C PHE A 39 -1.68 7.65 5.62
N GLU A 40 -1.66 6.86 6.68
CA GLU A 40 -1.37 7.34 8.03
C GLU A 40 0.14 7.23 8.27
N VAL A 41 0.74 8.27 8.84
CA VAL A 41 2.19 8.34 9.06
C VAL A 41 2.48 8.48 10.55
N THR A 42 3.34 7.60 11.06
CA THR A 42 3.84 7.66 12.44
C THR A 42 5.37 7.53 12.43
N GLY A 43 6.07 8.64 12.65
CA GLY A 43 7.52 8.69 12.51
C GLY A 43 7.95 8.39 11.06
N ASN A 44 8.74 7.34 10.87
CA ASN A 44 9.17 6.86 9.57
C ASN A 44 8.36 5.65 9.07
N ASN A 45 7.19 5.41 9.64
CA ASN A 45 6.35 4.30 9.23
C ASN A 45 5.10 4.80 8.50
N ILE A 46 4.65 4.05 7.51
CA ILE A 46 3.42 4.30 6.77
C ILE A 46 2.44 3.16 7.03
N PHE A 47 1.19 3.52 7.30
CA PHE A 47 0.05 2.61 7.37
C PHE A 47 -0.87 2.94 6.19
N MET A 48 -0.86 2.09 5.18
CA MET A 48 -1.61 2.29 3.94
C MET A 48 -2.93 1.55 4.02
N LYS A 49 -4.04 2.30 4.08
CA LYS A 49 -5.39 1.76 4.21
C LYS A 49 -6.09 1.69 2.87
N THR A 50 -6.83 0.62 2.67
CA THR A 50 -7.67 0.42 1.51
C THR A 50 -9.14 0.52 1.87
N GLN A 51 -9.99 0.82 0.90
CA GLN A 51 -11.43 0.88 1.08
C GLN A 51 -12.04 -0.48 1.43
N SER A 52 -11.45 -1.55 0.92
CA SER A 52 -12.05 -2.90 0.94
C SER A 52 -11.07 -4.00 1.39
N GLY A 53 -9.98 -3.62 2.06
CA GLY A 53 -9.01 -4.57 2.56
C GLY A 53 -8.03 -5.08 1.52
N LEU A 54 -7.70 -6.36 1.58
CA LEU A 54 -6.69 -7.06 0.78
C LEU A 54 -7.30 -8.30 0.14
N VAL A 55 -6.67 -8.85 -0.90
CA VAL A 55 -7.07 -10.12 -1.51
C VAL A 55 -6.03 -11.19 -1.19
N GLU A 56 -6.46 -12.34 -0.68
CA GLU A 56 -5.59 -13.51 -0.48
C GLU A 56 -5.13 -14.05 -1.84
N THR A 57 -3.83 -14.35 -1.96
CA THR A 57 -3.26 -14.92 -3.19
C THR A 57 -3.30 -16.44 -3.21
N ASP A 58 -3.49 -17.06 -2.04
CA ASP A 58 -3.57 -18.50 -1.89
C ASP A 58 -5.03 -18.99 -1.88
N GLY A 59 -5.33 -20.04 -2.65
CA GLY A 59 -6.65 -20.67 -2.65
C GLY A 59 -7.70 -19.91 -3.45
N VAL A 60 -8.78 -19.48 -2.81
CA VAL A 60 -10.01 -18.98 -3.45
C VAL A 60 -9.95 -17.47 -3.78
N CYS A 61 -8.84 -16.80 -3.61
CA CYS A 61 -8.70 -15.34 -3.79
C CYS A 61 -9.77 -14.56 -2.99
N ARG A 62 -9.85 -14.83 -1.70
CA ARG A 62 -10.83 -14.21 -0.82
C ARG A 62 -10.39 -12.80 -0.43
N GLN A 63 -11.33 -11.87 -0.46
CA GLN A 63 -11.13 -10.53 0.08
C GLN A 63 -11.22 -10.57 1.62
N VAL A 64 -10.28 -9.92 2.29
CA VAL A 64 -10.19 -9.83 3.75
C VAL A 64 -10.01 -8.38 4.18
N ASP A 65 -10.57 -8.00 5.31
CA ASP A 65 -10.33 -6.67 5.88
C ASP A 65 -8.88 -6.57 6.35
N GLY A 66 -8.26 -5.42 6.10
CA GLY A 66 -6.87 -5.22 6.47
C GLY A 66 -6.23 -4.00 5.84
N TYR A 67 -4.95 -3.83 6.12
CA TYR A 67 -4.13 -2.73 5.63
C TYR A 67 -2.67 -3.17 5.51
N VAL A 68 -1.82 -2.31 4.94
CA VAL A 68 -0.39 -2.58 4.76
C VAL A 68 0.42 -1.60 5.60
N GLU A 69 1.46 -2.10 6.26
CA GLU A 69 2.42 -1.30 7.00
C GLU A 69 3.79 -1.35 6.32
N PHE A 70 4.45 -0.21 6.23
CA PHE A 70 5.83 -0.06 5.80
C PHE A 70 6.64 0.53 6.94
N TYR A 71 7.71 -0.14 7.31
CA TYR A 71 8.58 0.28 8.40
C TYR A 71 9.88 0.90 7.90
N ASN A 72 10.33 1.93 8.60
CA ASN A 72 11.56 2.65 8.29
C ASN A 72 11.62 3.15 6.84
N VAL A 73 10.57 3.88 6.44
CA VAL A 73 10.47 4.48 5.11
C VAL A 73 11.50 5.59 4.96
N GLN A 74 12.23 5.56 3.85
CA GLN A 74 13.21 6.57 3.48
C GLN A 74 12.54 7.60 2.58
N TRP A 75 12.17 8.72 3.15
CA TRP A 75 11.38 9.76 2.49
C TRP A 75 12.07 10.39 1.28
N ASP A 76 13.40 10.49 1.31
CA ASP A 76 14.20 11.05 0.22
C ASP A 76 14.31 10.13 -1.00
N PHE A 77 13.89 8.87 -0.87
CA PHE A 77 13.89 7.86 -1.91
C PHE A 77 12.50 7.33 -2.24
N SER A 78 11.46 7.95 -1.68
CA SER A 78 10.06 7.57 -1.90
C SER A 78 9.35 8.66 -2.70
N PHE A 79 8.71 8.27 -3.82
CA PHE A 79 8.18 9.20 -4.81
C PHE A 79 6.78 8.85 -5.27
N VAL A 80 6.09 9.85 -5.78
CA VAL A 80 4.85 9.70 -6.53
C VAL A 80 5.03 10.36 -7.90
N TYR A 81 4.60 9.66 -8.93
CA TYR A 81 4.59 10.15 -10.31
C TYR A 81 3.14 10.25 -10.77
N LEU A 82 2.72 11.44 -11.13
CA LEU A 82 1.43 11.69 -11.77
C LEU A 82 1.68 11.78 -13.27
N LEU A 83 1.19 10.80 -14.03
CA LEU A 83 1.46 10.69 -15.46
C LEU A 83 0.44 11.49 -16.25
N GLY A 84 0.90 12.25 -17.23
CA GLY A 84 0.02 13.00 -18.12
C GLY A 84 -0.67 12.10 -19.16
N VAL A 85 -1.85 12.52 -19.59
CA VAL A 85 -2.73 11.76 -20.51
C VAL A 85 -2.15 11.58 -21.92
N THR A 86 -1.05 12.25 -22.25
CA THR A 86 -0.48 12.29 -23.61
C THR A 86 0.63 11.23 -23.84
N GLY A 87 0.67 10.18 -23.03
CA GLY A 87 1.73 9.18 -23.03
C GLY A 87 2.01 8.43 -24.34
N ASN A 88 1.12 8.50 -25.33
CA ASN A 88 1.27 7.83 -26.63
C ASN A 88 2.00 8.67 -27.69
N THR A 89 2.42 9.89 -27.40
CA THR A 89 3.04 10.81 -28.37
C THR A 89 4.57 10.86 -28.29
N GLY A 90 5.18 10.01 -27.47
CA GLY A 90 6.64 9.98 -27.27
C GLY A 90 7.17 11.10 -26.39
N THR A 91 6.33 11.98 -25.88
CA THR A 91 6.69 13.02 -24.93
C THR A 91 6.08 12.70 -23.56
N PHE A 92 6.94 12.44 -22.56
CA PHE A 92 6.48 12.30 -21.18
C PHE A 92 6.03 13.66 -20.66
N THR A 93 4.78 13.72 -20.24
CA THR A 93 4.24 14.84 -19.49
C THR A 93 3.73 14.31 -18.16
N GLY A 94 4.15 14.94 -17.07
CA GLY A 94 3.74 14.51 -15.75
C GLY A 94 4.45 15.28 -14.66
N GLU A 95 4.17 14.91 -13.45
CA GLU A 95 4.73 15.51 -12.26
C GLU A 95 5.37 14.42 -11.38
N LYS A 96 6.57 14.69 -10.87
CA LYS A 96 7.22 13.88 -9.85
C LYS A 96 7.26 14.67 -8.56
N MET A 97 6.84 14.05 -7.46
CA MET A 97 6.93 14.65 -6.13
C MET A 97 7.42 13.62 -5.11
N PHE A 98 7.90 14.10 -3.96
CA PHE A 98 8.17 13.20 -2.84
C PHE A 98 6.86 12.62 -2.29
N LEU A 99 6.91 11.35 -1.88
CA LEU A 99 5.75 10.70 -1.27
C LEU A 99 5.26 11.47 -0.03
N LYS A 100 6.18 12.05 0.75
CA LYS A 100 5.86 12.87 1.91
C LYS A 100 5.01 14.10 1.53
N ASP A 101 5.36 14.76 0.43
CA ASP A 101 4.63 15.93 -0.06
C ASP A 101 3.26 15.54 -0.60
N PHE A 102 3.17 14.42 -1.30
CA PHE A 102 1.90 13.84 -1.75
C PHE A 102 0.96 13.61 -0.56
N ILE A 103 1.41 12.90 0.47
CA ILE A 103 0.60 12.59 1.67
C ILE A 103 0.18 13.86 2.40
N SER A 104 1.06 14.87 2.48
CA SER A 104 0.78 16.13 3.18
C SER A 104 -0.23 17.01 2.46
N ASN A 105 -0.20 17.02 1.13
CA ASN A 105 -0.95 17.96 0.30
C ASN A 105 -2.25 17.36 -0.27
N ILE A 106 -2.32 16.05 -0.46
CA ILE A 106 -3.47 15.35 -1.06
C ILE A 106 -4.14 14.49 0.00
N ARG A 107 -5.07 15.09 0.76
CA ARG A 107 -5.72 14.44 1.89
C ARG A 107 -6.91 13.55 1.51
N THR A 108 -7.54 13.84 0.39
CA THR A 108 -8.71 13.09 -0.08
C THR A 108 -8.44 12.61 -1.49
N PHE A 109 -8.30 11.31 -1.64
CA PHE A 109 -8.02 10.66 -2.90
C PHE A 109 -8.55 9.23 -2.91
N GLY A 110 -8.59 8.62 -4.08
CA GLY A 110 -8.71 7.18 -4.27
C GLY A 110 -7.64 6.75 -5.25
N PHE A 111 -6.82 5.79 -4.87
CA PHE A 111 -5.81 5.22 -5.74
C PHE A 111 -6.13 3.76 -5.99
N SER A 112 -6.61 3.45 -7.20
CA SER A 112 -6.91 2.08 -7.63
C SER A 112 -5.62 1.41 -8.07
N VAL A 113 -5.19 0.41 -7.34
CA VAL A 113 -3.97 -0.36 -7.63
C VAL A 113 -4.25 -1.32 -8.78
N MET A 114 -3.49 -1.20 -9.87
CA MET A 114 -3.60 -2.08 -11.04
C MET A 114 -2.44 -3.07 -11.11
N ASP A 115 -1.28 -2.71 -10.57
CA ASP A 115 -0.10 -3.56 -10.59
C ASP A 115 0.79 -3.27 -9.39
N GLU A 116 1.49 -4.30 -8.93
CA GLU A 116 2.37 -4.28 -7.78
C GLU A 116 3.73 -4.86 -8.16
N THR A 117 4.79 -4.15 -7.82
CA THR A 117 6.15 -4.62 -8.04
C THR A 117 6.96 -4.52 -6.75
N TYR A 118 7.65 -5.59 -6.42
CA TYR A 118 8.44 -5.70 -5.20
C TYR A 118 9.91 -5.95 -5.54
N GLY A 119 10.76 -5.03 -5.13
CA GLY A 119 12.21 -5.14 -5.26
C GLY A 119 12.92 -5.18 -3.90
N TYR A 120 14.24 -5.08 -3.95
CA TYR A 120 15.04 -4.92 -2.75
C TYR A 120 14.74 -3.55 -2.11
N ASN A 121 14.17 -3.55 -0.91
CA ASN A 121 13.75 -2.35 -0.18
C ASN A 121 12.80 -1.41 -0.95
N MET A 122 12.20 -1.84 -2.05
CA MET A 122 11.34 -1.02 -2.87
C MET A 122 10.02 -1.71 -3.15
N THR A 123 8.93 -1.02 -2.84
CA THR A 123 7.58 -1.41 -3.26
C THR A 123 7.04 -0.35 -4.21
N LYS A 124 6.51 -0.78 -5.35
CA LYS A 124 5.87 0.10 -6.34
C LYS A 124 4.44 -0.34 -6.57
N TYR A 125 3.58 0.64 -6.62
CA TYR A 125 2.18 0.47 -7.03
C TYR A 125 1.94 1.32 -8.27
N ASN A 126 1.42 0.70 -9.33
CA ASN A 126 0.96 1.39 -10.52
C ASN A 126 -0.57 1.36 -10.53
N GLY A 127 -1.20 2.44 -10.97
CA GLY A 127 -2.64 2.48 -11.02
C GLY A 127 -3.21 3.83 -11.41
N PHE A 128 -4.46 4.05 -11.01
CA PHE A 128 -5.18 5.28 -11.33
C PHE A 128 -5.52 6.04 -10.05
N LEU A 129 -5.11 7.31 -10.02
CA LEU A 129 -5.40 8.23 -8.94
C LEU A 129 -6.61 9.09 -9.30
N LEU A 130 -7.59 9.12 -8.40
CA LEU A 130 -8.69 10.08 -8.39
C LEU A 130 -8.45 11.09 -7.26
N TYR A 131 -8.24 12.35 -7.59
CA TYR A 131 -8.19 13.45 -6.64
C TYR A 131 -8.73 14.73 -7.26
N ASN A 132 -9.38 15.57 -6.47
CA ASN A 132 -10.00 16.81 -6.96
C ASN A 132 -10.83 16.64 -8.24
N LYS A 133 -11.57 15.53 -8.36
CA LYS A 133 -12.37 15.14 -9.55
C LYS A 133 -11.55 14.95 -10.83
N LYS A 134 -10.24 14.79 -10.72
CA LYS A 134 -9.33 14.47 -11.83
C LYS A 134 -8.87 13.03 -11.71
N HIS A 135 -8.80 12.36 -12.86
CA HIS A 135 -8.20 11.03 -12.98
C HIS A 135 -6.85 11.15 -13.67
N CYS A 136 -5.83 10.51 -13.14
CA CYS A 136 -4.54 10.39 -13.80
C CYS A 136 -3.93 9.02 -13.51
N GLU A 137 -3.10 8.55 -14.40
CA GLU A 137 -2.21 7.43 -14.15
C GLU A 137 -1.20 7.84 -13.07
N CYS A 138 -0.92 6.94 -12.14
CA CYS A 138 -0.09 7.24 -10.98
C CYS A 138 0.81 6.06 -10.65
N VAL A 139 2.06 6.37 -10.31
CA VAL A 139 3.02 5.42 -9.76
C VAL A 139 3.41 5.88 -8.37
N ILE A 140 3.31 5.00 -7.39
CA ILE A 140 3.77 5.25 -6.02
C ILE A 140 4.95 4.33 -5.74
N GLU A 141 6.10 4.92 -5.41
CA GLU A 141 7.32 4.23 -5.01
C GLU A 141 7.57 4.45 -3.51
N ILE A 142 7.64 3.37 -2.76
CA ILE A 142 7.93 3.38 -1.33
C ILE A 142 9.25 2.65 -1.08
N TYR A 143 10.31 3.39 -0.75
CA TYR A 143 11.58 2.81 -0.32
C TYR A 143 11.56 2.65 1.20
N HIS A 144 11.74 1.41 1.68
CA HIS A 144 11.67 1.09 3.11
C HIS A 144 12.77 0.09 3.49
N GLU A 145 13.51 0.39 4.54
CA GLU A 145 14.59 -0.48 5.04
C GLU A 145 14.06 -1.51 6.06
N GLY A 146 12.89 -1.25 6.61
CA GLY A 146 12.18 -2.19 7.49
C GLY A 146 11.22 -3.10 6.72
N ASP A 147 10.46 -3.87 7.47
CA ASP A 147 9.51 -4.83 6.91
C ASP A 147 8.33 -4.14 6.20
N MET A 148 7.80 -4.80 5.19
CA MET A 148 6.45 -4.60 4.69
C MET A 148 5.55 -5.68 5.29
N VAL A 149 4.48 -5.29 5.94
CA VAL A 149 3.60 -6.18 6.69
C VAL A 149 2.16 -6.02 6.24
N PHE A 150 1.51 -7.13 5.89
CA PHE A 150 0.07 -7.17 5.70
C PHE A 150 -0.60 -7.47 7.05
N VAL A 151 -1.50 -6.61 7.45
CA VAL A 151 -2.29 -6.78 8.67
C VAL A 151 -3.72 -7.07 8.28
N THR A 152 -4.24 -8.21 8.68
CA THR A 152 -5.61 -8.65 8.37
C THR A 152 -6.40 -8.93 9.63
N GLU A 153 -7.71 -8.74 9.55
CA GLU A 153 -8.64 -9.09 10.62
C GLU A 153 -9.18 -10.51 10.39
N ASP A 154 -8.97 -11.41 11.33
CA ASP A 154 -9.65 -12.70 11.36
C ASP A 154 -11.08 -12.47 11.88
N LYS A 155 -12.06 -12.41 10.99
CA LYS A 155 -13.47 -12.51 11.38
C LYS A 155 -13.75 -13.98 11.74
N LYS A 156 -13.90 -14.26 13.03
CA LYS A 156 -14.43 -15.53 13.53
C LYS A 156 -15.92 -15.60 13.31
#